data_674fdb25aadbd1b4a5021c8b988c1c81
#
_entry.id   674fdb25aadbd1b4a5021c8b988c1c81
#
_cell.length_a   1.000
_cell.length_b   1.000
_cell.length_c   1.000
_cell.angle_alpha   90.00
_cell.angle_beta   90.00
_cell.angle_gamma   90.00
#
_symmetry.space_group_name_H-M   'P 1'
#
loop_
_entity.id
_entity.type
_entity.pdbx_description
1 polymer ?
#
loop_
_entity_poly.entity_id
_entity_poly.type
_entity_poly.pdbx_seq_one_letter_code
_entity_poly.pdbx_strand_id
1 'polypeptide(L)'
;MSNIRLIISDIDGTILTSNHQVDEQLIEVMPELEKANIPFVLASARSPLGMQPIAHKLGLHDNPIACYNGALVLEGDRAIIQHPVDKSEIQELLSYLSTDYPSVSVNIYSGKDWITNELDKWSQLEGSITGESPIIKELQDTVSDSEP
;
A
#
# COMPACT_ATOMS: atom_id res chain seq x y z
N MET A 1 -9.53 31.85 11.96
CA MET A 1 -9.82 30.40 11.93
C MET A 1 -8.96 29.81 10.84
N SER A 2 -8.16 28.80 11.14
CA SER A 2 -7.38 28.10 10.12
C SER A 2 -8.35 27.39 9.17
N ASN A 3 -8.28 27.68 7.89
CA ASN A 3 -9.18 27.10 6.91
C ASN A 3 -8.53 25.80 6.42
N ILE A 4 -8.86 24.67 7.06
CA ILE A 4 -8.44 23.34 6.60
C ILE A 4 -9.07 23.09 5.24
N ARG A 5 -8.27 22.71 4.24
CA ARG A 5 -8.69 22.48 2.86
C ARG A 5 -8.43 21.07 2.38
N LEU A 6 -7.63 20.31 3.13
CA LEU A 6 -7.24 18.95 2.84
C LEU A 6 -6.80 18.29 4.14
N ILE A 7 -7.14 17.01 4.31
CA ILE A 7 -6.62 16.15 5.36
C ILE A 7 -5.91 14.98 4.68
N ILE A 8 -4.67 14.73 5.09
CA ILE A 8 -3.92 13.54 4.69
C ILE A 8 -3.62 12.77 5.97
N SER A 9 -3.94 11.50 6.01
CA SER A 9 -3.76 10.65 7.19
C SER A 9 -3.01 9.37 6.85
N ASP A 10 -2.10 9.00 7.74
CA ASP A 10 -1.59 7.65 7.81
C ASP A 10 -2.66 6.68 8.32
N ILE A 11 -2.43 5.39 8.18
CA ILE A 11 -3.37 4.32 8.52
C ILE A 11 -2.97 3.64 9.83
N ASP A 12 -1.82 2.96 9.83
CA ASP A 12 -1.41 2.08 10.91
C ASP A 12 -0.91 2.87 12.12
N GLY A 13 -1.55 2.67 13.28
CA GLY A 13 -1.25 3.45 14.48
C GLY A 13 -1.80 4.88 14.48
N THR A 14 -2.55 5.29 13.43
CA THR A 14 -3.15 6.63 13.33
C THR A 14 -4.68 6.55 13.31
N ILE A 15 -5.28 5.92 12.29
CA ILE A 15 -6.74 5.81 12.17
C ILE A 15 -7.26 4.41 12.49
N LEU A 16 -6.37 3.44 12.66
CA LEU A 16 -6.73 2.12 13.14
C LEU A 16 -6.60 2.03 14.65
N THR A 17 -7.59 1.40 15.27
CA THR A 17 -7.55 1.02 16.69
C THR A 17 -6.54 -0.11 16.93
N SER A 18 -6.29 -0.44 18.20
CA SER A 18 -5.43 -1.57 18.58
C SER A 18 -5.90 -2.94 18.04
N ASN A 19 -7.15 -3.03 17.61
CA ASN A 19 -7.73 -4.22 16.98
C ASN A 19 -7.69 -4.16 15.44
N HIS A 20 -6.89 -3.28 14.87
CA HIS A 20 -6.76 -3.05 13.42
C HIS A 20 -8.09 -2.71 12.73
N GLN A 21 -9.02 -2.06 13.46
CA GLN A 21 -10.28 -1.58 12.91
C GLN A 21 -10.25 -0.06 12.77
N VAL A 22 -10.89 0.45 11.73
CA VAL A 22 -11.10 1.90 11.57
C VAL A 22 -11.93 2.40 12.75
N ASP A 23 -11.49 3.51 13.35
CA ASP A 23 -12.20 4.14 14.47
C ASP A 23 -13.61 4.58 14.05
N GLU A 24 -14.62 4.21 14.85
CA GLU A 24 -16.04 4.50 14.55
C GLU A 24 -16.32 6.01 14.54
N GLN A 25 -15.66 6.79 15.40
CA GLN A 25 -15.84 8.24 15.44
C GLN A 25 -15.32 8.88 14.14
N LEU A 26 -14.25 8.36 13.57
CA LEU A 26 -13.76 8.83 12.27
C LEU A 26 -14.81 8.57 11.18
N ILE A 27 -15.39 7.36 11.14
CA ILE A 27 -16.43 7.02 10.16
C ILE A 27 -17.63 8.00 10.26
N GLU A 28 -18.04 8.34 11.49
CA GLU A 28 -19.14 9.29 11.71
C GLU A 28 -18.83 10.72 11.24
N VAL A 29 -17.56 11.12 11.25
CA VAL A 29 -17.12 12.46 10.82
C VAL A 29 -16.98 12.59 9.30
N MET A 30 -16.73 11.48 8.57
CA MET A 30 -16.48 11.52 7.13
C MET A 30 -17.56 12.25 6.32
N PRO A 31 -18.88 12.04 6.56
CA PRO A 31 -19.93 12.79 5.85
C PRO A 31 -19.89 14.31 6.09
N GLU A 32 -19.42 14.76 7.25
CA GLU A 32 -19.29 16.19 7.54
C GLU A 32 -18.11 16.81 6.77
N LEU A 33 -17.01 16.07 6.59
CA LEU A 33 -15.88 16.51 5.76
C LEU A 33 -16.31 16.64 4.29
N GLU A 34 -17.06 15.67 3.78
CA GLU A 34 -17.62 15.70 2.43
C GLU A 34 -18.52 16.93 2.22
N LYS A 35 -19.48 17.19 3.12
CA LYS A 35 -20.34 18.39 3.09
C LYS A 35 -19.55 19.70 3.15
N ALA A 36 -18.43 19.69 3.86
CA ALA A 36 -17.54 20.85 3.94
C ALA A 36 -16.60 20.99 2.72
N ASN A 37 -16.65 20.07 1.77
CA ASN A 37 -15.71 19.96 0.64
C ASN A 37 -14.25 19.91 1.10
N ILE A 38 -13.97 19.17 2.16
CA ILE A 38 -12.62 18.90 2.67
C ILE A 38 -12.23 17.48 2.26
N PRO A 39 -11.37 17.29 1.23
CA PRO A 39 -10.90 15.98 0.83
C PRO A 39 -10.14 15.31 1.98
N PHE A 40 -10.34 13.98 2.12
CA PHE A 40 -9.59 13.13 3.03
C PHE A 40 -8.80 12.12 2.20
N VAL A 41 -7.48 12.09 2.36
CA VAL A 41 -6.55 11.24 1.60
C VAL A 41 -5.85 10.30 2.56
N LEU A 42 -5.84 9.01 2.21
CA LEU A 42 -5.05 8.02 2.92
C LEU A 42 -3.64 7.94 2.34
N ALA A 43 -2.64 7.85 3.20
CA ALA A 43 -1.24 7.66 2.82
C ALA A 43 -0.62 6.58 3.71
N SER A 44 -0.07 5.51 3.12
CA SER A 44 0.46 4.37 3.87
C SER A 44 1.57 3.66 3.09
N ALA A 45 2.34 2.83 3.81
CA ALA A 45 3.25 1.86 3.18
C ALA A 45 2.51 0.72 2.47
N ARG A 46 1.22 0.52 2.76
CA ARG A 46 0.39 -0.57 2.23
C ARG A 46 0.27 -0.51 0.70
N SER A 47 0.00 -1.68 0.12
CA SER A 47 -0.42 -1.83 -1.27
C SER A 47 -1.80 -1.20 -1.54
N PRO A 48 -2.18 -0.98 -2.80
CA PRO A 48 -3.55 -0.59 -3.14
C PRO A 48 -4.62 -1.55 -2.60
N LEU A 49 -4.37 -2.86 -2.67
CA LEU A 49 -5.31 -3.88 -2.17
C LEU A 49 -5.44 -3.84 -0.65
N GLY A 50 -4.36 -3.59 0.07
CA GLY A 50 -4.36 -3.44 1.53
C GLY A 50 -5.01 -2.13 2.01
N MET A 51 -5.12 -1.11 1.15
CA MET A 51 -5.77 0.17 1.47
C MET A 51 -7.26 0.20 1.11
N GLN A 52 -7.68 -0.50 0.05
CA GLN A 52 -9.05 -0.45 -0.45
C GLN A 52 -10.14 -0.75 0.60
N PRO A 53 -10.03 -1.80 1.45
CA PRO A 53 -11.06 -2.08 2.45
C PRO A 53 -11.24 -0.94 3.46
N ILE A 54 -10.14 -0.25 3.80
CA ILE A 54 -10.14 0.88 4.73
C ILE A 54 -10.77 2.10 4.06
N ALA A 55 -10.39 2.39 2.82
CA ALA A 55 -10.97 3.47 2.03
C ALA A 55 -12.48 3.29 1.85
N HIS A 56 -12.94 2.08 1.52
CA HIS A 56 -14.37 1.76 1.40
C HIS A 56 -15.12 1.98 2.72
N LYS A 57 -14.53 1.54 3.84
CA LYS A 57 -15.15 1.70 5.17
C LYS A 57 -15.31 3.17 5.57
N LEU A 58 -14.41 4.04 5.08
CA LEU A 58 -14.47 5.49 5.26
C LEU A 58 -15.33 6.21 4.21
N GLY A 59 -15.90 5.51 3.24
CA GLY A 59 -16.67 6.11 2.14
C GLY A 59 -15.80 6.86 1.10
N LEU A 60 -14.51 6.58 1.03
CA LEU A 60 -13.55 7.21 0.12
C LEU A 60 -13.51 6.46 -1.22
N HIS A 61 -14.55 6.64 -2.05
CA HIS A 61 -14.67 5.91 -3.32
C HIS A 61 -13.85 6.55 -4.45
N ASP A 62 -13.78 7.89 -4.48
CA ASP A 62 -13.15 8.66 -5.55
C ASP A 62 -11.95 9.49 -5.07
N ASN A 63 -11.61 9.40 -3.78
CA ASN A 63 -10.50 10.15 -3.23
C ASN A 63 -9.17 9.49 -3.60
N PRO A 64 -8.11 10.26 -3.87
CA PRO A 64 -6.79 9.71 -4.07
C PRO A 64 -6.31 8.92 -2.85
N ILE A 65 -5.58 7.82 -3.10
CA ILE A 65 -4.85 7.07 -2.08
C ILE A 65 -3.37 7.03 -2.43
N ALA A 66 -2.50 7.29 -1.46
CA ALA A 66 -1.06 7.24 -1.62
C ALA A 66 -0.51 5.93 -1.02
N CYS A 67 -0.19 4.98 -1.89
CA CYS A 67 0.30 3.65 -1.56
C CYS A 67 1.83 3.64 -1.56
N TYR A 68 2.44 2.61 -0.93
CA TYR A 68 3.90 2.42 -0.92
C TYR A 68 4.67 3.67 -0.50
N ASN A 69 4.23 4.31 0.59
CA ASN A 69 4.78 5.60 1.08
C ASN A 69 4.77 6.72 0.03
N GLY A 70 3.79 6.72 -0.87
CA GLY A 70 3.63 7.73 -1.91
C GLY A 70 4.33 7.43 -3.23
N ALA A 71 5.00 6.26 -3.37
CA ALA A 71 5.58 5.85 -4.64
C ALA A 71 4.51 5.58 -5.72
N LEU A 72 3.29 5.24 -5.29
CA LEU A 72 2.13 5.10 -6.16
C LEU A 72 0.94 5.87 -5.58
N VAL A 73 0.42 6.83 -6.34
CA VAL A 73 -0.83 7.53 -5.98
C VAL A 73 -1.89 7.20 -7.01
N LEU A 74 -3.01 6.64 -6.53
CA LEU A 74 -4.15 6.25 -7.35
C LEU A 74 -5.35 7.17 -7.09
N GLU A 75 -6.09 7.47 -8.14
CA GLU A 75 -7.43 8.05 -8.12
C GLU A 75 -8.37 7.06 -8.81
N GLY A 76 -9.15 6.33 -8.06
CA GLY A 76 -9.80 5.12 -8.55
C GLY A 76 -8.76 4.08 -9.03
N ASP A 77 -8.86 3.64 -10.28
CA ASP A 77 -7.88 2.73 -10.89
C ASP A 77 -6.77 3.46 -11.68
N ARG A 78 -6.80 4.80 -11.73
CA ARG A 78 -5.83 5.59 -12.49
C ARG A 78 -4.64 5.99 -11.61
N ALA A 79 -3.44 5.61 -12.03
CA ALA A 79 -2.22 6.13 -11.42
C ALA A 79 -2.01 7.60 -11.83
N ILE A 80 -1.94 8.50 -10.85
CA ILE A 80 -1.64 9.93 -11.04
C ILE A 80 -0.20 10.28 -10.68
N ILE A 81 0.42 9.48 -9.83
CA ILE A 81 1.87 9.53 -9.53
C ILE A 81 2.37 8.09 -9.50
N GLN A 82 3.52 7.85 -10.14
CA GLN A 82 4.18 6.56 -10.13
C GLN A 82 5.69 6.76 -10.17
N HIS A 83 6.39 6.21 -9.18
CA HIS A 83 7.84 6.21 -9.06
C HIS A 83 8.33 4.78 -8.83
N PRO A 84 8.40 3.94 -9.89
CA PRO A 84 8.92 2.59 -9.76
C PRO A 84 10.44 2.60 -9.57
N VAL A 85 10.96 1.53 -8.99
CA VAL A 85 12.41 1.26 -8.99
C VAL A 85 12.80 0.70 -10.34
N ASP A 86 13.94 1.11 -10.89
CA ASP A 86 14.44 0.61 -12.18
C ASP A 86 14.73 -0.89 -12.12
N LYS A 87 14.40 -1.61 -13.20
CA LYS A 87 14.60 -3.06 -13.29
C LYS A 87 16.05 -3.49 -13.03
N SER A 88 17.02 -2.73 -13.55
CA SER A 88 18.45 -3.00 -13.34
C SER A 88 18.84 -2.89 -11.86
N GLU A 89 18.29 -1.91 -11.14
CA GLU A 89 18.52 -1.73 -9.71
C GLU A 89 17.91 -2.87 -8.89
N ILE A 90 16.69 -3.32 -9.26
CA ILE A 90 16.05 -4.47 -8.61
C ILE A 90 16.88 -5.74 -8.84
N GLN A 91 17.36 -5.99 -10.06
CA GLN A 91 18.19 -7.16 -10.38
C GLN A 91 19.50 -7.18 -9.59
N GLU A 92 20.17 -6.03 -9.49
CA GLU A 92 21.39 -5.88 -8.69
C GLU A 92 21.11 -6.15 -7.20
N LEU A 93 20.03 -5.55 -6.66
CA LEU A 93 19.62 -5.74 -5.27
C LEU A 93 19.26 -7.20 -4.97
N LEU A 94 18.52 -7.88 -5.84
CA LEU A 94 18.18 -9.30 -5.67
C LEU A 94 19.42 -10.18 -5.68
N SER A 95 20.38 -9.90 -6.56
CA SER A 95 21.66 -10.62 -6.63
C SER A 95 22.48 -10.42 -5.35
N TYR A 96 22.53 -9.20 -4.85
CA TYR A 96 23.21 -8.87 -3.60
C TYR A 96 22.55 -9.58 -2.40
N LEU A 97 21.23 -9.47 -2.27
CA LEU A 97 20.50 -10.08 -1.14
C LEU A 97 20.61 -11.60 -1.16
N SER A 98 20.52 -12.24 -2.31
CA SER A 98 20.63 -13.70 -2.41
C SER A 98 22.02 -14.22 -2.04
N THR A 99 23.08 -13.42 -2.26
CA THR A 99 24.47 -13.78 -1.97
C THR A 99 24.84 -13.50 -0.51
N ASP A 100 24.60 -12.28 -0.05
CA ASP A 100 25.11 -11.81 1.25
C ASP A 100 24.09 -11.97 2.38
N TYR A 101 22.79 -12.06 2.05
CA TYR A 101 21.68 -12.15 3.03
C TYR A 101 20.63 -13.19 2.64
N PRO A 102 21.00 -14.48 2.44
CA PRO A 102 20.09 -15.49 1.90
C PRO A 102 18.89 -15.83 2.82
N SER A 103 18.91 -15.38 4.07
CA SER A 103 17.82 -15.60 5.03
C SER A 103 16.82 -14.43 5.13
N VAL A 104 17.02 -13.38 4.33
CA VAL A 104 16.11 -12.22 4.33
C VAL A 104 14.91 -12.51 3.46
N SER A 105 13.72 -12.25 3.99
CA SER A 105 12.48 -12.29 3.21
C SER A 105 12.43 -11.11 2.23
N VAL A 106 12.29 -11.40 0.96
CA VAL A 106 12.20 -10.38 -0.09
C VAL A 106 10.81 -10.42 -0.71
N ASN A 107 10.20 -9.25 -0.79
CA ASN A 107 8.88 -9.08 -1.37
C ASN A 107 8.95 -7.98 -2.45
N ILE A 108 8.36 -8.25 -3.62
CA ILE A 108 8.23 -7.30 -4.71
C ILE A 108 6.76 -6.97 -4.89
N TYR A 109 6.46 -5.69 -5.03
CA TYR A 109 5.14 -5.21 -5.41
C TYR A 109 5.22 -4.66 -6.84
N SER A 110 4.39 -5.20 -7.73
CA SER A 110 4.28 -4.78 -9.12
C SER A 110 2.81 -4.43 -9.41
N GLY A 111 2.50 -3.15 -9.51
CA GLY A 111 1.13 -2.70 -9.58
C GLY A 111 0.31 -3.09 -8.35
N LYS A 112 -0.62 -4.02 -8.51
CA LYS A 112 -1.45 -4.58 -7.42
C LYS A 112 -0.93 -5.94 -6.92
N ASP A 113 0.06 -6.52 -7.59
CA ASP A 113 0.55 -7.86 -7.27
C ASP A 113 1.64 -7.80 -6.21
N TRP A 114 1.47 -8.64 -5.21
CA TRP A 114 2.50 -8.92 -4.20
C TRP A 114 3.16 -10.26 -4.53
N ILE A 115 4.47 -10.26 -4.73
CA ILE A 115 5.24 -11.41 -5.22
C ILE A 115 6.37 -11.71 -4.24
N THR A 116 6.54 -12.98 -3.90
CA THR A 116 7.66 -13.50 -3.10
C THR A 116 8.09 -14.87 -3.63
N ASN A 117 9.32 -15.27 -3.37
CA ASN A 117 9.81 -16.59 -3.77
C ASN A 117 9.33 -17.72 -2.84
N GLU A 118 8.99 -17.39 -1.59
CA GLU A 118 8.48 -18.38 -0.62
C GLU A 118 7.53 -17.75 0.38
N LEU A 119 6.65 -18.57 0.95
CA LEU A 119 5.74 -18.16 2.02
C LEU A 119 6.41 -18.39 3.38
N ASP A 120 7.16 -17.43 3.83
CA ASP A 120 7.81 -17.46 5.14
C ASP A 120 6.95 -16.86 6.27
N LYS A 121 7.49 -16.81 7.49
CA LYS A 121 6.78 -16.27 8.66
C LYS A 121 6.43 -14.77 8.52
N TRP A 122 7.23 -14.02 7.76
CA TRP A 122 7.03 -12.58 7.60
C TRP A 122 5.97 -12.28 6.57
N SER A 123 5.98 -12.99 5.43
CA SER A 123 4.91 -12.89 4.42
C SER A 123 3.58 -13.41 4.95
N GLN A 124 3.57 -14.46 5.81
CA GLN A 124 2.36 -14.90 6.50
C GLN A 124 1.83 -13.83 7.48
N LEU A 125 2.71 -13.19 8.25
CA LEU A 125 2.33 -12.12 9.16
C LEU A 125 1.75 -10.93 8.38
N GLU A 126 2.41 -10.49 7.32
CA GLU A 126 1.95 -9.39 6.46
C GLU A 126 0.57 -9.71 5.88
N GLY A 127 0.39 -10.90 5.32
CA GLY A 127 -0.91 -11.34 4.82
C GLY A 127 -2.01 -11.35 5.87
N SER A 128 -1.69 -11.68 7.12
CA SER A 128 -2.65 -11.65 8.23
C SER A 128 -3.07 -10.22 8.61
N ILE A 129 -2.20 -9.24 8.42
CA ILE A 129 -2.45 -7.82 8.74
C ILE A 129 -3.22 -7.14 7.61
N THR A 130 -2.80 -7.38 6.36
CA THR A 130 -3.34 -6.69 5.19
C THR A 130 -4.56 -7.38 4.58
N GLY A 131 -4.73 -8.68 4.84
CA GLY A 131 -5.73 -9.53 4.18
C GLY A 131 -5.32 -9.96 2.77
N GLU A 132 -4.07 -9.69 2.37
CA GLU A 132 -3.53 -10.05 1.07
C GLU A 132 -2.83 -11.41 1.09
N SER A 133 -2.64 -11.99 -0.10
CA SER A 133 -1.86 -13.23 -0.28
C SER A 133 -0.85 -13.02 -1.39
N PRO A 134 0.44 -13.36 -1.17
CA PRO A 134 1.44 -13.21 -2.21
C PRO A 134 1.29 -14.26 -3.31
N ILE A 135 1.72 -13.90 -4.50
CA ILE A 135 1.99 -14.81 -5.61
C ILE A 135 3.38 -15.41 -5.38
N ILE A 136 3.46 -16.73 -5.32
CA ILE A 136 4.75 -17.41 -5.17
C ILE A 136 5.37 -17.59 -6.55
N LYS A 137 6.47 -16.90 -6.81
CA LYS A 137 7.21 -16.93 -8.08
C LYS A 137 8.68 -16.56 -7.86
N GLU A 138 9.56 -17.07 -8.71
CA GLU A 138 10.96 -16.62 -8.70
C GLU A 138 11.06 -15.12 -8.97
N LEU A 139 11.71 -14.39 -8.04
CA LEU A 139 11.73 -12.92 -8.08
C LEU A 139 12.53 -12.40 -9.29
N GLN A 140 13.58 -13.10 -9.73
CA GLN A 140 14.37 -12.72 -10.89
C GLN A 140 13.56 -12.85 -12.20
N ASP A 141 12.73 -13.88 -12.32
CA ASP A 141 11.85 -14.05 -13.48
C ASP A 141 10.79 -12.95 -13.53
N THR A 142 10.27 -12.56 -12.37
CA THR A 142 9.30 -11.47 -12.26
C THR A 142 9.82 -10.15 -12.81
N VAL A 143 11.07 -9.81 -12.49
CA VAL A 143 11.70 -8.56 -12.97
C VAL A 143 11.99 -8.62 -14.47
N SER A 144 12.23 -9.80 -15.01
CA SER A 144 12.49 -10.01 -16.44
C SER A 144 11.21 -9.90 -17.29
N ASP A 145 10.08 -10.42 -16.78
CA ASP A 145 8.82 -10.53 -17.50
C ASP A 145 7.97 -9.25 -17.46
N SER A 146 8.19 -8.35 -16.49
CA SER A 146 7.42 -7.12 -16.39
C SER A 146 7.74 -6.18 -17.57
N GLU A 147 6.72 -5.81 -18.36
CA GLU A 147 6.85 -4.72 -19.33
C GLU A 147 7.13 -3.38 -18.60
N PRO A 148 7.87 -2.46 -19.26
CA PRO A 148 8.19 -1.17 -18.66
C PRO A 148 6.96 -0.30 -18.42
#